data_d6294337322ea9fd481687e8a5d3b681
#
_entry.id   d6294337322ea9fd481687e8a5d3b681
#
_cell.length_a   1.000
_cell.length_b   1.000
_cell.length_c   1.000
_cell.angle_alpha   90.00
_cell.angle_beta   90.00
_cell.angle_gamma   90.00
#
_symmetry.space_group_name_H-M   'P 1'
#
loop_
_entity.id
_entity.type
_entity.pdbx_description
1 polymer ?
#
loop_
_entity_poly.entity_id
_entity_poly.type
_entity_poly.pdbx_seq_one_letter_code
_entity_poly.pdbx_strand_id
1 'polypeptide(L)'
;MNSKQKVWLLVGPVIFSFAMAMTTPVIRVYFIRFVNSDILAISDMLAVGIAAITNTTITKEKFLEWYDKHFKFIVATDVTFFIIVSCAGMEMAAMRYIGMAVINAISTTLWVCVMQNAINNTIKGKDLTIWQSLANSYEMYASLAGGLVILLIGDMHIEVAIAIQCVANLAMGLTDLRAKKLLIKR
;
A
#
# COMPACT_ATOMS: atom_id res chain seq x y z
N MET A 1 14.75 17.93 7.13
CA MET A 1 14.11 17.49 5.85
C MET A 1 13.57 18.71 5.12
N ASN A 2 13.85 18.86 3.82
CA ASN A 2 13.36 20.00 3.05
C ASN A 2 11.89 19.77 2.57
N SER A 3 11.23 20.86 2.08
CA SER A 3 9.82 20.79 1.65
C SER A 3 9.59 19.78 0.52
N LYS A 4 10.52 19.62 -0.41
CA LYS A 4 10.40 18.64 -1.51
C LYS A 4 10.41 17.20 -1.00
N GLN A 5 11.24 16.87 -0.01
CA GLN A 5 11.29 15.55 0.59
C GLN A 5 9.98 15.23 1.30
N LYS A 6 9.42 16.20 2.04
CA LYS A 6 8.13 16.06 2.73
C LYS A 6 7.00 15.72 1.75
N VAL A 7 6.92 16.45 0.64
CA VAL A 7 5.90 16.23 -0.38
C VAL A 7 5.99 14.83 -0.98
N TRP A 8 7.18 14.37 -1.38
CA TRP A 8 7.32 13.04 -1.99
C TRP A 8 7.03 11.90 -1.03
N LEU A 9 7.25 12.09 0.27
CA LEU A 9 6.89 11.11 1.30
C LEU A 9 5.37 11.02 1.55
N LEU A 10 4.62 12.08 1.25
CA LEU A 10 3.17 12.14 1.49
C LEU A 10 2.34 11.77 0.25
N VAL A 11 2.81 12.12 -0.94
CA VAL A 11 2.01 11.98 -2.17
C VAL A 11 1.62 10.53 -2.45
N GLY A 12 2.55 9.59 -2.31
CA GLY A 12 2.27 8.17 -2.54
C GLY A 12 1.20 7.61 -1.61
N PRO A 13 1.41 7.66 -0.28
CA PRO A 13 0.42 7.21 0.70
C PRO A 13 -0.95 7.87 0.56
N VAL A 14 -1.00 9.18 0.29
CA VAL A 14 -2.25 9.91 0.12
C VAL A 14 -3.02 9.43 -1.11
N ILE A 15 -2.36 9.27 -2.26
CA ILE A 15 -2.99 8.73 -3.49
C ILE A 15 -3.47 7.30 -3.24
N PHE A 16 -2.63 6.48 -2.60
CA PHE A 16 -2.96 5.10 -2.30
C PHE A 16 -4.17 4.99 -1.35
N SER A 17 -4.17 5.74 -0.26
CA SER A 17 -5.27 5.76 0.72
C SER A 17 -6.60 6.21 0.09
N PHE A 18 -6.55 7.23 -0.78
CA PHE A 18 -7.72 7.67 -1.55
C PHE A 18 -8.26 6.56 -2.45
N ALA A 19 -7.39 5.96 -3.26
CA ALA A 19 -7.76 4.91 -4.21
C ALA A 19 -8.31 3.67 -3.49
N MET A 20 -7.66 3.23 -2.40
CA MET A 20 -8.10 2.08 -1.60
C MET A 20 -9.47 2.32 -0.98
N ALA A 21 -9.71 3.49 -0.39
CA ALA A 21 -11.01 3.81 0.21
C ALA A 21 -12.14 3.86 -0.82
N MET A 22 -11.84 4.32 -2.05
CA MET A 22 -12.81 4.36 -3.13
C MET A 22 -13.10 2.96 -3.73
N THR A 23 -12.10 2.10 -3.85
CA THR A 23 -12.21 0.88 -4.65
C THR A 23 -12.40 -0.39 -3.83
N THR A 24 -11.88 -0.46 -2.61
CA THR A 24 -11.96 -1.68 -1.76
C THR A 24 -13.40 -2.13 -1.50
N PRO A 25 -14.37 -1.24 -1.20
CA PRO A 25 -15.78 -1.65 -1.02
C PRO A 25 -16.34 -2.30 -2.29
N VAL A 26 -16.07 -1.72 -3.46
CA VAL A 26 -16.52 -2.23 -4.77
C VAL A 26 -15.96 -3.63 -5.02
N ILE A 27 -14.65 -3.79 -4.85
CA ILE A 27 -13.97 -5.06 -5.04
C ILE A 27 -14.50 -6.12 -4.09
N ARG A 28 -14.66 -5.78 -2.81
CA ARG A 28 -15.17 -6.72 -1.81
C ARG A 28 -16.60 -7.17 -2.11
N VAL A 29 -17.51 -6.25 -2.41
CA VAL A 29 -18.90 -6.56 -2.77
C VAL A 29 -18.99 -7.40 -4.04
N TYR A 30 -18.10 -7.15 -5.01
CA TYR A 30 -18.04 -7.95 -6.22
C TYR A 30 -17.57 -9.38 -5.95
N PHE A 31 -16.46 -9.54 -5.24
CA PHE A 31 -15.88 -10.86 -4.96
C PHE A 31 -16.76 -11.73 -4.04
N ILE A 32 -17.56 -11.14 -3.13
CA ILE A 32 -18.55 -11.89 -2.31
C ILE A 32 -19.51 -12.70 -3.16
N ARG A 33 -19.79 -12.30 -4.40
CA ARG A 33 -20.68 -13.04 -5.32
C ARG A 33 -20.04 -14.30 -5.92
N PHE A 34 -18.73 -14.40 -5.92
CA PHE A 34 -17.95 -15.48 -6.54
C PHE A 34 -17.16 -16.31 -5.53
N VAL A 35 -16.96 -15.77 -4.35
CA VAL A 35 -16.15 -16.36 -3.29
C VAL A 35 -16.96 -16.38 -2.01
N ASN A 36 -17.00 -17.51 -1.30
CA ASN A 36 -17.74 -17.60 -0.05
C ASN A 36 -17.08 -16.75 1.06
N SER A 37 -17.86 -16.46 2.13
CA SER A 37 -17.41 -15.65 3.27
C SER A 37 -16.16 -16.22 3.96
N ASP A 38 -16.00 -17.55 3.95
CA ASP A 38 -14.87 -18.21 4.62
C ASP A 38 -13.56 -17.90 3.90
N ILE A 39 -13.56 -17.88 2.56
CA ILE A 39 -12.38 -17.50 1.77
C ILE A 39 -12.02 -16.04 2.00
N LEU A 40 -12.99 -15.14 2.14
CA LEU A 40 -12.73 -13.75 2.49
C LEU A 40 -12.10 -13.62 3.87
N ALA A 41 -12.65 -14.34 4.87
CA ALA A 41 -12.12 -14.36 6.22
C ALA A 41 -10.69 -14.96 6.26
N ILE A 42 -10.46 -16.07 5.56
CA ILE A 42 -9.12 -16.68 5.43
C ILE A 42 -8.14 -15.70 4.79
N SER A 43 -8.57 -14.98 3.75
CA SER A 43 -7.74 -13.96 3.09
C SER A 43 -7.32 -12.85 4.05
N ASP A 44 -8.26 -12.31 4.82
CA ASP A 44 -7.99 -11.29 5.83
C ASP A 44 -7.04 -11.81 6.92
N MET A 45 -7.25 -13.05 7.40
CA MET A 45 -6.38 -13.70 8.38
C MET A 45 -4.96 -13.93 7.84
N LEU A 46 -4.83 -14.40 6.60
CA LEU A 46 -3.53 -14.57 5.95
C LEU A 46 -2.81 -13.23 5.79
N ALA A 47 -3.50 -12.18 5.38
CA ALA A 47 -2.93 -10.85 5.24
C ALA A 47 -2.38 -10.33 6.58
N VAL A 48 -3.15 -10.47 7.67
CA VAL A 48 -2.71 -10.09 9.02
C VAL A 48 -1.54 -10.96 9.49
N GLY A 49 -1.60 -12.28 9.28
CA GLY A 49 -0.53 -13.20 9.65
C GLY A 49 0.79 -12.90 8.93
N ILE A 50 0.73 -12.65 7.63
CA ILE A 50 1.89 -12.27 6.81
C ILE A 50 2.44 -10.92 7.26
N ALA A 51 1.59 -9.94 7.53
CA ALA A 51 2.02 -8.65 8.05
C ALA A 51 2.75 -8.80 9.39
N ALA A 52 2.24 -9.63 10.30
CA ALA A 52 2.89 -9.92 11.58
C ALA A 52 4.26 -10.59 11.41
N ILE A 53 4.37 -11.61 10.57
CA ILE A 53 5.63 -12.30 10.26
C ILE A 53 6.62 -11.33 9.62
N THR A 54 6.16 -10.52 8.67
CA THR A 54 6.99 -9.55 7.97
C THR A 54 7.52 -8.50 8.95
N ASN A 55 6.68 -7.97 9.85
CA ASN A 55 7.08 -7.02 10.88
C ASN A 55 8.17 -7.59 11.81
N THR A 56 8.03 -8.84 12.25
CA THR A 56 9.03 -9.48 13.12
C THR A 56 10.34 -9.77 12.39
N THR A 57 10.30 -9.98 11.07
CA THR A 57 11.50 -10.22 10.26
C THR A 57 12.25 -8.93 9.96
N ILE A 58 11.54 -7.84 9.70
CA ILE A 58 12.08 -6.53 9.34
C ILE A 58 12.87 -5.90 10.49
N THR A 59 12.59 -6.24 11.74
CA THR A 59 13.37 -5.74 12.88
C THR A 59 14.82 -6.23 12.90
N LYS A 60 15.19 -7.21 12.06
CA LYS A 60 16.56 -7.71 11.96
C LYS A 60 17.40 -6.79 11.07
N GLU A 61 18.49 -6.27 11.62
CA GLU A 61 19.40 -5.33 10.95
C GLU A 61 19.88 -5.82 9.57
N LYS A 62 20.33 -7.08 9.48
CA LYS A 62 20.75 -7.71 8.22
C LYS A 62 19.68 -7.73 7.14
N PHE A 63 18.40 -7.88 7.55
CA PHE A 63 17.29 -7.84 6.60
C PHE A 63 17.06 -6.42 6.08
N LEU A 64 17.13 -5.42 6.95
CA LEU A 64 16.99 -4.02 6.56
C LEU A 64 18.07 -3.59 5.57
N GLU A 65 19.33 -3.99 5.81
CA GLU A 65 20.44 -3.71 4.89
C GLU A 65 20.23 -4.37 3.52
N TRP A 66 19.84 -5.65 3.51
CA TRP A 66 19.53 -6.37 2.27
C TRP A 66 18.38 -5.71 1.52
N TYR A 67 17.28 -5.42 2.21
CA TYR A 67 16.11 -4.75 1.66
C TYR A 67 16.46 -3.38 1.09
N ASP A 68 17.26 -2.62 1.82
CA ASP A 68 17.69 -1.28 1.39
C ASP A 68 18.50 -1.34 0.09
N LYS A 69 19.38 -2.32 -0.03
CA LYS A 69 20.18 -2.56 -1.23
C LYS A 69 19.32 -2.95 -2.44
N HIS A 70 18.26 -3.76 -2.24
CA HIS A 70 17.43 -4.30 -3.31
C HIS A 70 16.09 -3.58 -3.48
N PHE A 71 15.89 -2.45 -2.82
CA PHE A 71 14.61 -1.74 -2.74
C PHE A 71 13.93 -1.52 -4.10
N LYS A 72 14.68 -1.09 -5.11
CA LYS A 72 14.14 -0.87 -6.47
C LYS A 72 13.56 -2.13 -7.09
N PHE A 73 14.29 -3.23 -6.93
CA PHE A 73 13.87 -4.53 -7.45
C PHE A 73 12.63 -5.02 -6.71
N ILE A 74 12.59 -4.87 -5.40
CA ILE A 74 11.46 -5.28 -4.56
C ILE A 74 10.21 -4.50 -4.95
N VAL A 75 10.29 -3.16 -5.07
CA VAL A 75 9.16 -2.32 -5.50
C VAL A 75 8.69 -2.72 -6.90
N ALA A 76 9.60 -2.92 -7.85
CA ALA A 76 9.23 -3.33 -9.21
C ALA A 76 8.54 -4.71 -9.23
N THR A 77 9.08 -5.66 -8.48
CA THR A 77 8.52 -7.02 -8.36
C THR A 77 7.13 -6.97 -7.73
N ASP A 78 6.97 -6.23 -6.66
CA ASP A 78 5.71 -6.08 -5.93
C ASP A 78 4.61 -5.51 -6.81
N VAL A 79 4.86 -4.38 -7.46
CA VAL A 79 3.90 -3.75 -8.40
C VAL A 79 3.56 -4.71 -9.56
N THR A 80 4.57 -5.41 -10.10
CA THR A 80 4.36 -6.34 -11.21
C THR A 80 3.48 -7.53 -10.78
N PHE A 81 3.76 -8.13 -9.62
CA PHE A 81 2.94 -9.22 -9.10
C PHE A 81 1.52 -8.77 -8.79
N PHE A 82 1.34 -7.58 -8.22
CA PHE A 82 0.01 -7.03 -7.99
C PHE A 82 -0.80 -6.91 -9.29
N ILE A 83 -0.20 -6.38 -10.35
CA ILE A 83 -0.84 -6.26 -11.68
C ILE A 83 -1.17 -7.64 -12.24
N ILE A 84 -0.23 -8.59 -12.23
CA ILE A 84 -0.46 -9.95 -12.76
C ILE A 84 -1.64 -10.62 -12.05
N VAL A 85 -1.65 -10.60 -10.71
CA VAL A 85 -2.72 -11.22 -9.93
C VAL A 85 -4.05 -10.49 -10.14
N SER A 86 -4.02 -9.17 -10.27
CA SER A 86 -5.22 -8.35 -10.52
C SER A 86 -5.84 -8.63 -11.89
N CYS A 87 -5.05 -9.03 -12.88
CA CYS A 87 -5.51 -9.37 -14.23
C CYS A 87 -5.91 -10.85 -14.41
N ALA A 88 -5.82 -11.68 -13.37
CA ALA A 88 -6.25 -13.09 -13.43
C ALA A 88 -7.75 -13.19 -13.74
N GLY A 89 -8.15 -14.24 -14.46
CA GLY A 89 -9.55 -14.48 -14.82
C GLY A 89 -10.45 -14.76 -13.62
N MET A 90 -11.76 -14.59 -13.81
CA MET A 90 -12.75 -14.80 -12.73
C MET A 90 -12.95 -16.28 -12.35
N GLU A 91 -12.54 -17.21 -13.21
CA GLU A 91 -12.45 -18.63 -12.85
C GLU A 91 -11.48 -18.89 -11.69
N MET A 92 -10.56 -17.95 -11.43
CA MET A 92 -9.60 -17.96 -10.32
C MET A 92 -9.92 -16.92 -9.25
N ALA A 93 -11.20 -16.54 -9.10
CA ALA A 93 -11.62 -15.44 -8.22
C ALA A 93 -11.06 -15.55 -6.79
N ALA A 94 -11.10 -16.74 -6.18
CA ALA A 94 -10.56 -16.96 -4.84
C ALA A 94 -9.05 -16.69 -4.78
N MET A 95 -8.27 -17.23 -5.72
CA MET A 95 -6.82 -17.01 -5.78
C MET A 95 -6.49 -15.54 -6.07
N ARG A 96 -7.26 -14.89 -6.95
CA ARG A 96 -7.12 -13.48 -7.27
C ARG A 96 -7.32 -12.63 -6.02
N TYR A 97 -8.39 -12.84 -5.26
CA TYR A 97 -8.69 -12.09 -4.05
C TYR A 97 -7.63 -12.29 -2.96
N ILE A 98 -7.29 -13.55 -2.67
CA ILE A 98 -6.25 -13.90 -1.68
C ILE A 98 -4.90 -13.29 -2.11
N GLY A 99 -4.52 -13.44 -3.37
CA GLY A 99 -3.26 -12.93 -3.89
C GLY A 99 -3.15 -11.41 -3.76
N MET A 100 -4.19 -10.66 -4.11
CA MET A 100 -4.23 -9.20 -3.96
C MET A 100 -4.09 -8.79 -2.47
N ALA A 101 -4.81 -9.46 -1.57
CA ALA A 101 -4.75 -9.16 -0.14
C ALA A 101 -3.37 -9.45 0.45
N VAL A 102 -2.78 -10.58 0.10
CA VAL A 102 -1.44 -11.00 0.56
C VAL A 102 -0.35 -10.05 0.05
N ILE A 103 -0.36 -9.73 -1.24
CA ILE A 103 0.63 -8.81 -1.82
C ILE A 103 0.48 -7.43 -1.18
N ASN A 104 -0.73 -6.89 -1.06
CA ASN A 104 -0.95 -5.61 -0.40
C ASN A 104 -0.45 -5.60 1.06
N ALA A 105 -0.65 -6.69 1.81
CA ALA A 105 -0.19 -6.80 3.19
C ALA A 105 1.35 -6.78 3.26
N ILE A 106 2.03 -7.52 2.40
CA ILE A 106 3.50 -7.55 2.32
C ILE A 106 4.01 -6.17 1.95
N SER A 107 3.53 -5.59 0.86
CA SER A 107 3.93 -4.29 0.34
C SER A 107 3.79 -3.19 1.37
N THR A 108 2.60 -3.06 1.94
CA THR A 108 2.31 -2.02 2.93
C THR A 108 3.22 -2.16 4.15
N THR A 109 3.43 -3.39 4.63
CA THR A 109 4.27 -3.63 5.81
C THR A 109 5.73 -3.32 5.52
N LEU A 110 6.27 -3.81 4.41
CA LEU A 110 7.65 -3.55 3.98
C LEU A 110 7.88 -2.06 3.77
N TRP A 111 6.97 -1.39 3.08
CA TRP A 111 7.05 0.03 2.83
C TRP A 111 7.02 0.84 4.13
N VAL A 112 6.04 0.60 5.00
CA VAL A 112 5.90 1.31 6.28
C VAL A 112 7.17 1.18 7.11
N CYS A 113 7.72 -0.03 7.26
CA CYS A 113 8.91 -0.24 8.08
C CYS A 113 10.15 0.45 7.51
N VAL A 114 10.39 0.36 6.21
CA VAL A 114 11.60 0.97 5.60
C VAL A 114 11.50 2.48 5.53
N MET A 115 10.33 3.01 5.15
CA MET A 115 10.13 4.45 5.09
C MET A 115 10.10 5.07 6.47
N GLN A 116 9.48 4.43 7.46
CA GLN A 116 9.53 4.88 8.85
C GLN A 116 10.96 4.90 9.40
N ASN A 117 11.75 3.87 9.11
CA ASN A 117 13.15 3.85 9.53
C ASN A 117 13.95 4.99 8.86
N ALA A 118 13.76 5.21 7.56
CA ALA A 118 14.41 6.32 6.84
C ALA A 118 13.98 7.70 7.38
N ILE A 119 12.69 7.85 7.72
CA ILE A 119 12.13 9.07 8.30
C ILE A 119 12.69 9.29 9.70
N ASN A 120 12.68 8.27 10.56
CA ASN A 120 13.18 8.33 11.93
C ASN A 120 14.67 8.73 12.00
N ASN A 121 15.46 8.29 11.00
CA ASN A 121 16.88 8.66 10.90
C ASN A 121 17.10 10.09 10.40
N THR A 122 16.09 10.69 9.75
CA THR A 122 16.20 12.03 9.14
C THR A 122 15.52 13.11 9.98
N ILE A 123 14.43 12.76 10.70
CA ILE A 123 13.63 13.66 11.52
C ILE A 123 13.66 13.12 12.95
N LYS A 124 13.95 13.97 13.92
CA LYS A 124 14.06 13.57 15.34
C LYS A 124 13.17 14.41 16.25
N GLY A 125 12.79 13.84 17.39
CA GLY A 125 12.10 14.54 18.46
C GLY A 125 10.70 15.04 18.10
N LYS A 126 10.33 16.23 18.54
CA LYS A 126 9.01 16.83 18.31
C LYS A 126 8.62 16.93 16.84
N ASP A 127 9.59 17.21 15.97
CA ASP A 127 9.34 17.34 14.53
C ASP A 127 8.90 16.01 13.91
N LEU A 128 9.37 14.88 14.43
CA LEU A 128 8.94 13.56 13.98
C LEU A 128 7.47 13.32 14.33
N THR A 129 7.08 13.58 15.57
CA THR A 129 5.69 13.40 16.04
C THR A 129 4.73 14.30 15.26
N ILE A 130 5.08 15.56 15.06
CA ILE A 130 4.27 16.49 14.28
C ILE A 130 4.14 16.01 12.82
N TRP A 131 5.24 15.56 12.22
CA TRP A 131 5.21 15.07 10.84
C TRP A 131 4.37 13.80 10.69
N GLN A 132 4.49 12.83 11.61
CA GLN A 132 3.69 11.60 11.60
C GLN A 132 2.19 11.91 11.77
N SER A 133 1.85 12.81 12.70
CA SER A 133 0.45 13.24 12.90
C SER A 133 -0.12 13.89 11.64
N LEU A 134 0.64 14.76 10.99
CA LEU A 134 0.26 15.39 9.71
C LEU A 134 0.08 14.37 8.60
N ALA A 135 1.03 13.43 8.44
CA ALA A 135 0.95 12.39 7.43
C ALA A 135 -0.30 11.54 7.61
N ASN A 136 -0.55 11.05 8.82
CA ASN A 136 -1.76 10.28 9.14
C ASN A 136 -3.05 11.08 8.87
N SER A 137 -3.05 12.37 9.19
CA SER A 137 -4.22 13.24 8.93
C SER A 137 -4.49 13.35 7.42
N TYR A 138 -3.47 13.54 6.61
CA TYR A 138 -3.64 13.61 5.14
C TYR A 138 -4.14 12.29 4.56
N GLU A 139 -3.64 11.15 5.04
CA GLU A 139 -4.12 9.83 4.63
C GLU A 139 -5.58 9.60 5.04
N MET A 140 -5.98 10.03 6.24
CA MET A 140 -7.37 9.95 6.71
C MET A 140 -8.30 10.85 5.87
N TYR A 141 -7.90 12.09 5.55
CA TYR A 141 -8.68 12.96 4.68
C TYR A 141 -8.79 12.41 3.25
N ALA A 142 -7.72 11.83 2.74
CA ALA A 142 -7.73 11.17 1.43
C ALA A 142 -8.69 9.97 1.43
N SER A 143 -8.68 9.14 2.47
CA SER A 143 -9.60 8.02 2.64
C SER A 143 -11.06 8.48 2.74
N LEU A 144 -11.32 9.54 3.51
CA LEU A 144 -12.65 10.13 3.60
C LEU A 144 -13.12 10.64 2.23
N ALA A 145 -12.27 11.35 1.51
CA ALA A 145 -12.58 11.86 0.18
C ALA A 145 -12.84 10.72 -0.81
N GLY A 146 -12.04 9.64 -0.79
CA GLY A 146 -12.25 8.45 -1.62
C GLY A 146 -13.59 7.77 -1.32
N GLY A 147 -13.93 7.64 -0.03
CA GLY A 147 -15.22 7.11 0.40
C GLY A 147 -16.41 7.97 -0.04
N LEU A 148 -16.28 9.29 0.01
CA LEU A 148 -17.30 10.21 -0.50
C LEU A 148 -17.47 10.13 -2.01
N VAL A 149 -16.36 10.00 -2.74
CA VAL A 149 -16.40 9.88 -4.21
C VAL A 149 -17.15 8.62 -4.63
N ILE A 150 -16.91 7.46 -4.00
CA ILE A 150 -17.66 6.24 -4.35
C ILE A 150 -19.14 6.34 -4.00
N LEU A 151 -19.49 7.02 -2.91
CA LEU A 151 -20.90 7.28 -2.56
C LEU A 151 -21.59 8.16 -3.61
N LEU A 152 -20.89 9.12 -4.20
CA LEU A 152 -21.44 10.01 -5.24
C LEU A 152 -21.52 9.35 -6.61
N ILE A 153 -20.55 8.48 -6.94
CA ILE A 153 -20.53 7.75 -8.21
C ILE A 153 -21.59 6.64 -8.22
N GLY A 154 -21.88 6.05 -7.04
CA GLY A 154 -22.79 4.93 -6.90
C GLY A 154 -22.17 3.62 -7.39
N ASP A 155 -22.49 3.20 -8.62
CA ASP A 155 -21.99 1.96 -9.17
C ASP A 155 -20.68 2.17 -9.96
N MET A 156 -19.60 1.56 -9.48
CA MET A 156 -18.33 1.48 -10.19
C MET A 156 -18.11 0.07 -10.74
N HIS A 157 -17.77 -0.03 -12.03
CA HIS A 157 -17.46 -1.32 -12.64
C HIS A 157 -16.17 -1.92 -12.01
N ILE A 158 -16.18 -3.23 -11.75
CA ILE A 158 -15.09 -3.92 -11.04
C ILE A 158 -13.73 -3.73 -11.72
N GLU A 159 -13.67 -3.78 -13.06
CA GLU A 159 -12.42 -3.62 -13.80
C GLU A 159 -11.85 -2.20 -13.66
N VAL A 160 -12.71 -1.20 -13.54
CA VAL A 160 -12.30 0.19 -13.26
C VAL A 160 -11.73 0.30 -11.85
N ALA A 161 -12.39 -0.31 -10.85
CA ALA A 161 -11.89 -0.32 -9.49
C ALA A 161 -10.50 -0.99 -9.39
N ILE A 162 -10.30 -2.11 -10.06
CA ILE A 162 -9.02 -2.82 -10.10
C ILE A 162 -7.96 -1.98 -10.83
N ALA A 163 -8.30 -1.39 -11.96
CA ALA A 163 -7.38 -0.52 -12.71
C ALA A 163 -6.92 0.67 -11.87
N ILE A 164 -7.82 1.29 -11.10
CA ILE A 164 -7.48 2.38 -10.17
C ILE A 164 -6.51 1.88 -9.09
N GLN A 165 -6.71 0.70 -8.53
CA GLN A 165 -5.76 0.13 -7.56
C GLN A 165 -4.39 -0.15 -8.18
N CYS A 166 -4.34 -0.68 -9.39
CA CYS A 166 -3.08 -0.91 -10.11
C CYS A 166 -2.32 0.40 -10.33
N VAL A 167 -3.02 1.45 -10.79
CA VAL A 167 -2.43 2.78 -10.99
C VAL A 167 -1.95 3.38 -9.66
N ALA A 168 -2.72 3.23 -8.58
CA ALA A 168 -2.35 3.73 -7.26
C ALA A 168 -1.11 3.01 -6.69
N ASN A 169 -1.03 1.69 -6.84
CA ASN A 169 0.16 0.92 -6.46
C ASN A 169 1.40 1.34 -7.25
N LEU A 170 1.26 1.52 -8.57
CA LEU A 170 2.35 2.02 -9.41
C LEU A 170 2.80 3.42 -8.98
N ALA A 171 1.84 4.34 -8.75
CA ALA A 171 2.12 5.69 -8.29
C ALA A 171 2.83 5.69 -6.93
N MET A 172 2.38 4.85 -5.99
CA MET A 172 3.02 4.67 -4.69
C MET A 172 4.47 4.19 -4.87
N GLY A 173 4.70 3.12 -5.63
CA GLY A 173 6.04 2.60 -5.89
C GLY A 173 6.98 3.63 -6.51
N LEU A 174 6.52 4.44 -7.46
CA LEU A 174 7.32 5.50 -8.08
C LEU A 174 7.63 6.64 -7.10
N THR A 175 6.66 7.03 -6.26
CA THR A 175 6.88 8.07 -5.24
C THR A 175 7.84 7.60 -4.16
N ASP A 176 7.80 6.32 -3.78
CA ASP A 176 8.70 5.71 -2.80
C ASP A 176 10.15 5.68 -3.31
N LEU A 177 10.32 5.26 -4.56
CA LEU A 177 11.64 5.29 -5.22
C LEU A 177 12.21 6.71 -5.26
N ARG A 178 11.36 7.71 -5.50
CA ARG A 178 11.75 9.12 -5.52
C ARG A 178 12.07 9.65 -4.12
N ALA A 179 11.22 9.35 -3.15
CA ALA A 179 11.40 9.73 -1.75
C ALA A 179 12.69 9.15 -1.19
N LYS A 180 12.93 7.86 -1.39
CA LYS A 180 14.17 7.21 -0.96
C LYS A 180 15.42 7.84 -1.56
N LYS A 181 15.42 8.13 -2.87
CA LYS A 181 16.55 8.81 -3.54
C LYS A 181 16.85 10.17 -2.93
N LEU A 182 15.85 10.88 -2.44
CA LEU A 182 16.02 12.18 -1.79
C LEU A 182 16.52 12.07 -0.34
N LEU A 183 16.21 10.96 0.36
CA LEU A 183 16.68 10.70 1.72
C LEU A 183 18.15 10.26 1.77
N ILE A 184 18.61 9.52 0.76
CA ILE A 184 19.97 8.99 0.69
C ILE A 184 21.00 10.06 0.25
N LYS A 185 20.59 11.12 -0.44
CA LYS A 185 21.48 12.17 -0.96
C LYS A 185 22.02 13.12 0.13
N ARG A 186 22.08 12.70 1.38
CA ARG A 186 22.80 13.34 2.49
C ARG A 186 23.95 12.47 2.93
#